data_1b6f769a617b12f9365cc855f175c359
#
_entry.id   1b6f769a617b12f9365cc855f175c359
#
_cell.length_a   1.000
_cell.length_b   1.000
_cell.length_c   1.000
_cell.angle_alpha   90.00
_cell.angle_beta   90.00
_cell.angle_gamma   90.00
#
_symmetry.space_group_name_H-M   'P 1'
#
loop_
_entity.id
_entity.type
_entity.pdbx_description
1 polymer ?
#
loop_
_entity_poly.entity_id
_entity_poly.type
_entity_poly.pdbx_seq_one_letter_code
_entity_poly.pdbx_strand_id
1 'polypeptide(L)'
;KRASLHNADQIEKLDIREGDYVFVEKGGEIIPKVVGVDTARRPTHSQPHQYISNCPECGTPLVRSEGEAIHYCPNDNGCPPQIKGKMEHFISRKAMNIEGMGSETISGLYDQGMLRNVADIFDLRAEQLLGIEFTVSDEFGENPKKRSIQEKSVQNLMAGIEASKQIPFERVLFALGIRFVGETVAKKLARHFKTIDAIASATFEQLIEADEVGEKIAQSILDWFAINDNQSILERLRIGG
;
A
#
# COMPACT_ATOMS: atom_id res chain seq x y z
N LYS A 1 20.45 -3.08 15.74
CA LYS A 1 20.63 -3.03 14.27
C LYS A 1 19.77 -4.12 13.63
N ARG A 2 19.25 -3.90 12.44
CA ARG A 2 18.38 -4.84 11.72
C ARG A 2 19.06 -5.32 10.45
N ALA A 3 18.79 -6.58 10.06
CA ALA A 3 19.18 -7.15 8.77
C ALA A 3 17.99 -7.88 8.17
N SER A 4 17.87 -7.88 6.84
CA SER A 4 16.76 -8.55 6.15
C SER A 4 16.95 -10.08 6.15
N LEU A 5 15.84 -10.78 6.36
CA LEU A 5 15.71 -12.24 6.15
C LEU A 5 15.04 -12.55 4.80
N HIS A 6 14.71 -11.54 4.00
CA HIS A 6 14.07 -11.57 2.69
C HIS A 6 12.67 -12.18 2.69
N ASN A 7 12.53 -13.51 2.80
CA ASN A 7 11.28 -14.24 2.69
C ASN A 7 11.38 -15.62 3.37
N ALA A 8 10.26 -16.36 3.39
CA ALA A 8 10.17 -17.67 4.02
C ALA A 8 11.19 -18.66 3.46
N ASP A 9 11.43 -18.67 2.14
CA ASP A 9 12.36 -19.62 1.50
C ASP A 9 13.80 -19.40 1.97
N GLN A 10 14.21 -18.15 2.22
CA GLN A 10 15.54 -17.87 2.76
C GLN A 10 15.66 -18.25 4.23
N ILE A 11 14.61 -18.08 5.01
CA ILE A 11 14.56 -18.52 6.41
C ILE A 11 14.71 -20.04 6.49
N GLU A 12 13.95 -20.76 5.67
CA GLU A 12 14.01 -22.22 5.58
C GLU A 12 15.37 -22.71 5.08
N LYS A 13 15.88 -22.14 3.98
CA LYS A 13 17.18 -22.49 3.39
C LYS A 13 18.34 -22.31 4.35
N LEU A 14 18.30 -21.29 5.19
CA LEU A 14 19.33 -21.00 6.19
C LEU A 14 19.09 -21.78 7.50
N ASP A 15 17.94 -22.44 7.68
CA ASP A 15 17.50 -23.04 8.95
C ASP A 15 17.73 -22.05 10.11
N ILE A 16 17.32 -20.80 9.90
CA ILE A 16 17.58 -19.74 10.88
C ILE A 16 16.63 -19.89 12.08
N ARG A 17 17.16 -19.68 13.29
CA ARG A 17 16.42 -19.85 14.56
C ARG A 17 16.66 -18.69 15.50
N GLU A 18 15.73 -18.47 16.42
CA GLU A 18 15.93 -17.47 17.46
C GLU A 18 17.15 -17.81 18.32
N GLY A 19 17.97 -16.79 18.57
CA GLY A 19 19.22 -16.95 19.32
C GLY A 19 20.44 -17.36 18.50
N ASP A 20 20.28 -17.61 17.18
CA ASP A 20 21.42 -17.91 16.31
C ASP A 20 22.38 -16.72 16.17
N TYR A 21 23.66 -17.03 16.08
CA TYR A 21 24.67 -16.11 15.57
C TYR A 21 24.68 -16.17 14.05
N VAL A 22 24.52 -15.00 13.42
CA VAL A 22 24.36 -14.91 11.98
C VAL A 22 25.47 -14.11 11.31
N PHE A 23 25.82 -14.48 10.08
CA PHE A 23 26.68 -13.71 9.20
C PHE A 23 25.83 -12.70 8.44
N VAL A 24 26.23 -11.43 8.48
CA VAL A 24 25.51 -10.33 7.83
C VAL A 24 26.42 -9.67 6.82
N GLU A 25 25.96 -9.58 5.57
CA GLU A 25 26.59 -8.80 4.52
C GLU A 25 25.89 -7.46 4.34
N LYS A 26 26.68 -6.43 4.11
CA LYS A 26 26.25 -5.14 3.62
C LYS A 26 26.79 -4.99 2.21
N GLY A 27 26.12 -5.56 1.22
CA GLY A 27 26.43 -5.38 -0.20
C GLY A 27 26.18 -3.94 -0.66
N GLY A 28 26.28 -3.66 -1.95
CA GLY A 28 26.00 -2.33 -2.53
C GLY A 28 24.58 -1.81 -2.27
N GLU A 29 23.70 -2.61 -1.69
CA GLU A 29 22.39 -2.21 -1.20
C GLU A 29 22.48 -1.63 0.21
N ILE A 30 21.64 -0.66 0.50
CA ILE A 30 21.60 0.05 1.79
C ILE A 30 21.20 -0.86 2.95
N ILE A 31 20.43 -1.94 2.66
CA ILE A 31 19.86 -2.85 3.66
C ILE A 31 20.79 -4.05 3.88
N PRO A 32 21.33 -4.25 5.13
CA PRO A 32 22.07 -5.45 5.46
C PRO A 32 21.20 -6.70 5.34
N LYS A 33 21.77 -7.80 4.84
CA LYS A 33 21.08 -9.10 4.72
C LYS A 33 21.81 -10.19 5.48
N VAL A 34 21.05 -11.14 6.04
CA VAL A 34 21.60 -12.36 6.64
C VAL A 34 21.96 -13.32 5.51
N VAL A 35 23.22 -13.82 5.51
CA VAL A 35 23.75 -14.70 4.47
C VAL A 35 24.14 -16.09 4.98
N GLY A 36 24.17 -16.28 6.29
CA GLY A 36 24.51 -17.57 6.89
C GLY A 36 24.30 -17.60 8.40
N VAL A 37 24.36 -18.80 8.96
CA VAL A 37 24.22 -19.09 10.39
C VAL A 37 25.47 -19.79 10.88
N ASP A 38 25.98 -19.36 12.03
CA ASP A 38 27.06 -20.07 12.76
C ASP A 38 26.44 -21.18 13.62
N THR A 39 26.26 -22.34 13.03
CA THR A 39 25.64 -23.49 13.71
C THR A 39 26.46 -24.02 14.89
N ALA A 40 27.77 -23.74 14.94
CA ALA A 40 28.63 -24.16 16.04
C ALA A 40 28.28 -23.42 17.36
N ARG A 41 27.72 -22.22 17.24
CA ARG A 41 27.29 -21.41 18.40
C ARG A 41 25.77 -21.41 18.59
N ARG A 42 25.04 -22.26 17.90
CA ARG A 42 23.58 -22.36 18.00
C ARG A 42 23.18 -22.88 19.39
N PRO A 43 22.21 -22.26 20.07
CA PRO A 43 21.67 -22.79 21.31
C PRO A 43 21.08 -24.19 21.15
N THR A 44 21.40 -25.11 22.05
CA THR A 44 21.03 -26.54 21.96
C THR A 44 19.51 -26.79 21.96
N HIS A 45 18.72 -25.85 22.48
CA HIS A 45 17.27 -25.96 22.62
C HIS A 45 16.51 -25.06 21.63
N SER A 46 17.22 -24.43 20.67
CA SER A 46 16.58 -23.60 19.65
C SER A 46 15.68 -24.45 18.74
N GLN A 47 14.50 -23.90 18.41
CA GLN A 47 13.55 -24.56 17.52
C GLN A 47 13.61 -23.91 16.12
N PRO A 48 13.33 -24.66 15.05
CA PRO A 48 13.18 -24.10 13.72
C PRO A 48 12.12 -22.98 13.72
N HIS A 49 12.43 -21.88 13.05
CA HIS A 49 11.48 -20.79 12.92
C HIS A 49 10.30 -21.23 12.04
N GLN A 50 9.09 -21.09 12.54
CA GLN A 50 7.87 -21.29 11.75
C GLN A 50 7.41 -19.97 11.17
N TYR A 51 7.32 -19.89 9.84
CA TYR A 51 6.78 -18.72 9.18
C TYR A 51 5.29 -18.55 9.50
N ILE A 52 4.86 -17.32 9.68
CA ILE A 52 3.46 -17.02 10.01
C ILE A 52 2.52 -17.47 8.89
N SER A 53 1.41 -18.10 9.27
CA SER A 53 0.36 -18.54 8.33
C SER A 53 -0.78 -17.53 8.17
N ASN A 54 -0.94 -16.65 9.16
CA ASN A 54 -2.01 -15.67 9.20
C ASN A 54 -1.45 -14.26 9.32
N CYS A 55 -2.18 -13.31 8.76
CA CYS A 55 -1.85 -11.88 8.90
C CYS A 55 -1.88 -11.46 10.37
N PRO A 56 -0.80 -10.85 10.90
CA PRO A 56 -0.76 -10.44 12.30
C PRO A 56 -1.73 -9.30 12.63
N GLU A 57 -2.20 -8.56 11.63
CA GLU A 57 -3.10 -7.42 11.81
C GLU A 57 -4.58 -7.80 11.76
N CYS A 58 -4.98 -8.64 10.79
CA CYS A 58 -6.39 -8.95 10.57
C CYS A 58 -6.75 -10.44 10.71
N GLY A 59 -5.78 -11.31 11.01
CA GLY A 59 -5.98 -12.75 11.18
C GLY A 59 -6.27 -13.54 9.91
N THR A 60 -6.40 -12.89 8.76
CA THR A 60 -6.69 -13.56 7.47
C THR A 60 -5.54 -14.48 7.07
N PRO A 61 -5.80 -15.72 6.61
CA PRO A 61 -4.77 -16.59 6.10
C PRO A 61 -3.96 -15.92 4.99
N LEU A 62 -2.63 -16.01 5.10
CA LEU A 62 -1.72 -15.49 4.07
C LEU A 62 -1.76 -16.38 2.84
N VAL A 63 -1.62 -15.76 1.67
CA VAL A 63 -1.52 -16.47 0.39
C VAL A 63 -0.17 -16.23 -0.25
N ARG A 64 0.26 -17.20 -1.05
CA ARG A 64 1.46 -17.13 -1.87
C ARG A 64 1.12 -17.62 -3.26
N SER A 65 1.26 -16.77 -4.26
CA SER A 65 1.03 -17.16 -5.65
C SER A 65 2.12 -18.10 -6.13
N GLU A 66 1.79 -19.01 -7.04
CA GLU A 66 2.77 -19.91 -7.64
C GLU A 66 3.90 -19.12 -8.33
N GLY A 67 5.14 -19.50 -8.05
CA GLY A 67 6.33 -18.80 -8.55
C GLY A 67 6.70 -17.49 -7.82
N GLU A 68 5.94 -17.07 -6.83
CA GLU A 68 6.29 -15.91 -6.00
C GLU A 68 6.94 -16.34 -4.67
N ALA A 69 7.94 -15.58 -4.24
CA ALA A 69 8.64 -15.84 -2.97
C ALA A 69 7.97 -15.20 -1.75
N ILE A 70 6.99 -14.33 -1.98
CA ILE A 70 6.40 -13.46 -0.96
C ILE A 70 5.01 -13.96 -0.57
N HIS A 71 4.77 -14.03 0.75
CA HIS A 71 3.44 -14.22 1.30
C HIS A 71 2.78 -12.84 1.50
N TYR A 72 1.49 -12.75 1.21
CA TYR A 72 0.73 -11.52 1.42
C TYR A 72 -0.66 -11.80 1.97
N CYS A 73 -1.23 -10.81 2.62
CA CYS A 73 -2.61 -10.86 3.10
C CYS A 73 -3.57 -10.49 1.95
N PRO A 74 -4.51 -11.37 1.56
CA PRO A 74 -5.44 -11.10 0.47
C PRO A 74 -6.60 -10.18 0.87
N ASN A 75 -6.74 -9.84 2.15
CA ASN A 75 -7.81 -8.98 2.67
C ASN A 75 -7.49 -7.49 2.46
N ASP A 76 -7.43 -7.06 1.22
CA ASP A 76 -6.96 -5.73 0.82
C ASP A 76 -7.96 -4.59 1.10
N ASN A 77 -9.24 -4.91 1.33
CA ASN A 77 -10.28 -3.95 1.72
C ASN A 77 -10.65 -4.02 3.21
N GLY A 78 -10.14 -5.01 3.96
CA GLY A 78 -10.43 -5.17 5.39
C GLY A 78 -9.21 -5.13 6.29
N CYS A 79 -8.00 -5.19 5.75
CA CYS A 79 -6.76 -5.15 6.52
C CYS A 79 -6.30 -3.71 6.74
N PRO A 80 -6.24 -3.20 8.01
CA PRO A 80 -5.93 -1.81 8.27
C PRO A 80 -4.64 -1.28 7.64
N PRO A 81 -3.48 -1.96 7.72
CA PRO A 81 -2.26 -1.50 7.05
C PRO A 81 -2.40 -1.39 5.52
N GLN A 82 -3.17 -2.29 4.89
CA GLN A 82 -3.38 -2.22 3.44
C GLN A 82 -4.28 -1.07 3.05
N ILE A 83 -5.35 -0.83 3.80
CA ILE A 83 -6.24 0.33 3.58
C ILE A 83 -5.46 1.62 3.74
N LYS A 84 -4.70 1.77 4.84
CA LYS A 84 -3.84 2.94 5.07
C LYS A 84 -2.79 3.09 3.96
N GLY A 85 -2.13 2.00 3.55
CA GLY A 85 -1.14 2.00 2.48
C GLY A 85 -1.72 2.38 1.11
N LYS A 86 -2.94 1.94 0.77
CA LYS A 86 -3.65 2.39 -0.44
C LYS A 86 -3.89 3.90 -0.42
N MET A 87 -4.28 4.46 0.73
CA MET A 87 -4.49 5.91 0.87
C MET A 87 -3.17 6.67 0.76
N GLU A 88 -2.09 6.20 1.40
CA GLU A 88 -0.75 6.79 1.31
C GLU A 88 -0.23 6.80 -0.13
N HIS A 89 -0.43 5.69 -0.85
CA HIS A 89 -0.13 5.64 -2.28
C HIS A 89 -0.95 6.66 -3.06
N PHE A 90 -2.27 6.71 -2.84
CA PHE A 90 -3.20 7.59 -3.54
C PHE A 90 -2.84 9.07 -3.38
N ILE A 91 -2.51 9.51 -2.16
CA ILE A 91 -2.15 10.92 -1.89
C ILE A 91 -0.72 11.27 -2.32
N SER A 92 0.11 10.28 -2.62
CA SER A 92 1.54 10.47 -2.86
C SER A 92 1.82 11.48 -3.98
N ARG A 93 3.03 12.07 -3.95
CA ARG A 93 3.48 13.10 -4.90
C ARG A 93 3.39 12.65 -6.36
N LYS A 94 3.59 11.38 -6.65
CA LYS A 94 3.50 10.81 -8.00
C LYS A 94 2.08 10.47 -8.43
N ALA A 95 1.18 10.28 -7.48
CA ALA A 95 -0.24 10.00 -7.67
C ALA A 95 -1.06 11.30 -7.61
N MET A 96 -2.02 11.43 -6.72
CA MET A 96 -2.91 12.60 -6.62
C MET A 96 -2.23 13.85 -6.05
N ASN A 97 -1.04 13.73 -5.45
CA ASN A 97 -0.28 14.85 -4.86
C ASN A 97 -1.09 15.70 -3.88
N ILE A 98 -1.80 15.06 -2.97
CA ILE A 98 -2.58 15.76 -1.94
C ILE A 98 -1.64 16.23 -0.84
N GLU A 99 -1.27 17.50 -0.88
CA GLU A 99 -0.42 18.12 0.13
C GLU A 99 -1.18 18.33 1.45
N GLY A 100 -0.45 18.30 2.55
CA GLY A 100 -1.04 18.48 3.89
C GLY A 100 -1.58 17.20 4.53
N MET A 101 -1.65 16.08 3.79
CA MET A 101 -2.03 14.77 4.31
C MET A 101 -0.82 13.84 4.32
N GLY A 102 -0.34 13.45 5.49
CA GLY A 102 0.74 12.47 5.67
C GLY A 102 0.23 11.17 6.27
N SER A 103 1.11 10.15 6.41
CA SER A 103 0.78 8.83 6.98
C SER A 103 0.17 8.92 8.38
N GLU A 104 0.68 9.81 9.21
CA GLU A 104 0.15 10.04 10.57
C GLU A 104 -1.29 10.57 10.53
N THR A 105 -1.59 11.50 9.61
CA THR A 105 -2.94 12.05 9.43
C THR A 105 -3.89 10.99 8.91
N ILE A 106 -3.47 10.20 7.91
CA ILE A 106 -4.25 9.07 7.39
C ILE A 106 -4.57 8.09 8.52
N SER A 107 -3.56 7.69 9.30
CA SER A 107 -3.75 6.76 10.40
C SER A 107 -4.72 7.32 11.43
N GLY A 108 -4.54 8.58 11.85
CA GLY A 108 -5.42 9.23 12.81
C GLY A 108 -6.87 9.32 12.33
N LEU A 109 -7.11 9.75 11.10
CA LEU A 109 -8.46 9.84 10.51
C LEU A 109 -9.09 8.46 10.28
N TYR A 110 -8.28 7.46 9.91
CA TYR A 110 -8.74 6.07 9.82
C TYR A 110 -9.20 5.54 11.18
N ASP A 111 -8.42 5.76 12.23
CA ASP A 111 -8.73 5.29 13.59
C ASP A 111 -9.98 6.00 14.16
N GLN A 112 -10.24 7.25 13.75
CA GLN A 112 -11.48 7.98 14.04
C GLN A 112 -12.68 7.55 13.16
N GLY A 113 -12.49 6.65 12.22
CA GLY A 113 -13.56 6.16 11.33
C GLY A 113 -13.94 7.10 10.19
N MET A 114 -13.19 8.18 9.98
CA MET A 114 -13.45 9.17 8.93
C MET A 114 -12.94 8.75 7.56
N LEU A 115 -11.93 7.87 7.51
CA LEU A 115 -11.37 7.31 6.28
C LEU A 115 -11.50 5.79 6.30
N ARG A 116 -12.08 5.22 5.25
CA ARG A 116 -12.17 3.77 5.00
C ARG A 116 -11.65 3.39 3.62
N ASN A 117 -11.71 4.31 2.67
CA ASN A 117 -11.17 4.17 1.32
C ASN A 117 -10.75 5.54 0.76
N VAL A 118 -10.14 5.55 -0.40
CA VAL A 118 -9.57 6.77 -1.01
C VAL A 118 -10.62 7.81 -1.39
N ALA A 119 -11.88 7.41 -1.65
CA ALA A 119 -12.94 8.35 -1.98
C ALA A 119 -13.39 9.18 -0.76
N ASP A 120 -13.25 8.63 0.47
CA ASP A 120 -13.59 9.37 1.70
C ASP A 120 -12.75 10.64 1.88
N ILE A 121 -11.59 10.72 1.24
CA ILE A 121 -10.71 11.90 1.28
C ILE A 121 -11.44 13.14 0.70
N PHE A 122 -12.26 12.95 -0.33
CA PHE A 122 -13.00 14.02 -0.98
C PHE A 122 -14.29 14.40 -0.24
N ASP A 123 -14.73 13.58 0.71
CA ASP A 123 -15.87 13.87 1.60
C ASP A 123 -15.47 14.62 2.88
N LEU A 124 -14.17 14.78 3.14
CA LEU A 124 -13.68 15.50 4.31
C LEU A 124 -14.10 16.98 4.29
N ARG A 125 -14.50 17.49 5.44
CA ARG A 125 -14.91 18.90 5.63
C ARG A 125 -14.03 19.55 6.69
N ALA A 126 -13.73 20.83 6.48
CA ALA A 126 -12.87 21.62 7.38
C ALA A 126 -13.36 21.60 8.84
N GLU A 127 -14.67 21.72 9.04
CA GLU A 127 -15.29 21.77 10.37
C GLU A 127 -15.13 20.45 11.15
N GLN A 128 -15.06 19.33 10.41
CA GLN A 128 -14.86 17.99 11.00
C GLN A 128 -13.42 17.74 11.39
N LEU A 129 -12.47 18.37 10.70
CA LEU A 129 -11.03 18.15 10.87
C LEU A 129 -10.43 19.02 11.98
N LEU A 130 -10.99 20.21 12.21
CA LEU A 130 -10.44 21.17 13.16
C LEU A 130 -10.51 20.61 14.59
N GLY A 131 -9.36 20.58 15.26
CA GLY A 131 -9.26 20.13 16.64
C GLY A 131 -9.27 18.61 16.84
N ILE A 132 -9.36 17.80 15.78
CA ILE A 132 -9.24 16.34 15.90
C ILE A 132 -7.89 16.00 16.53
N GLU A 133 -7.96 15.21 17.59
CA GLU A 133 -6.78 14.67 18.26
C GLU A 133 -6.56 13.21 17.88
N PHE A 134 -5.32 12.84 17.62
CA PHE A 134 -4.87 11.47 17.43
C PHE A 134 -3.50 11.23 18.05
N THR A 135 -3.21 9.98 18.35
CA THR A 135 -1.94 9.58 18.93
C THR A 135 -1.00 9.15 17.81
N VAL A 136 0.20 9.73 17.83
CA VAL A 136 1.31 9.35 16.94
C VAL A 136 2.36 8.68 17.80
N SER A 137 2.75 7.48 17.44
CA SER A 137 3.86 6.74 18.05
C SER A 137 5.05 6.68 17.07
N ASP A 138 6.23 6.43 17.59
CA ASP A 138 7.39 6.14 16.76
C ASP A 138 7.24 4.79 16.03
N GLU A 139 8.21 4.44 15.19
CA GLU A 139 8.24 3.20 14.40
C GLU A 139 8.08 1.92 15.23
N PHE A 140 8.31 1.99 16.54
CA PHE A 140 8.22 0.86 17.48
C PHE A 140 6.96 0.88 18.33
N GLY A 141 6.07 1.86 18.13
CA GLY A 141 4.91 2.07 18.98
C GLY A 141 5.26 2.70 20.34
N GLU A 142 6.52 3.14 20.50
CA GLU A 142 7.00 3.80 21.70
C GLU A 142 6.73 5.32 21.66
N ASN A 143 6.83 5.97 22.83
CA ASN A 143 6.71 7.42 22.95
C ASN A 143 5.45 8.03 22.30
N PRO A 144 4.24 7.60 22.67
CA PRO A 144 3.00 8.13 22.11
C PRO A 144 2.88 9.63 22.39
N LYS A 145 2.64 10.41 21.33
CA LYS A 145 2.41 11.86 21.41
C LYS A 145 1.03 12.18 20.87
N LYS A 146 0.28 12.98 21.59
CA LYS A 146 -0.97 13.54 21.07
C LYS A 146 -0.66 14.64 20.08
N ARG A 147 -1.29 14.59 18.93
CA ARG A 147 -1.31 15.64 17.92
C ARG A 147 -2.75 16.06 17.67
N SER A 148 -2.95 17.33 17.38
CA SER A 148 -4.23 17.89 17.03
C SER A 148 -4.10 18.63 15.70
N ILE A 149 -5.10 18.49 14.82
CA ILE A 149 -5.14 19.17 13.54
C ILE A 149 -5.51 20.63 13.79
N GLN A 150 -4.57 21.54 13.52
CA GLN A 150 -4.73 22.97 13.69
C GLN A 150 -5.29 23.62 12.42
N GLU A 151 -5.84 24.83 12.55
CA GLU A 151 -6.48 25.57 11.45
C GLU A 151 -5.62 25.65 10.18
N LYS A 152 -4.33 25.98 10.30
CA LYS A 152 -3.42 26.03 9.16
C LYS A 152 -3.27 24.68 8.47
N SER A 153 -3.26 23.59 9.23
CA SER A 153 -3.17 22.22 8.68
C SER A 153 -4.45 21.86 7.95
N VAL A 154 -5.62 22.24 8.49
CA VAL A 154 -6.92 22.06 7.82
C VAL A 154 -6.95 22.83 6.50
N GLN A 155 -6.55 24.11 6.50
CA GLN A 155 -6.51 24.92 5.28
C GLN A 155 -5.61 24.31 4.21
N ASN A 156 -4.41 23.88 4.58
CA ASN A 156 -3.47 23.23 3.65
C ASN A 156 -4.04 21.92 3.09
N LEU A 157 -4.65 21.10 3.93
CA LEU A 157 -5.24 19.84 3.53
C LEU A 157 -6.42 20.06 2.55
N MET A 158 -7.34 20.95 2.88
CA MET A 158 -8.47 21.26 1.99
C MET A 158 -8.01 21.83 0.65
N ALA A 159 -7.01 22.72 0.67
CA ALA A 159 -6.41 23.25 -0.55
C ALA A 159 -5.71 22.14 -1.38
N GLY A 160 -5.02 21.19 -0.73
CA GLY A 160 -4.40 20.05 -1.38
C GLY A 160 -5.43 19.11 -2.02
N ILE A 161 -6.55 18.83 -1.36
CA ILE A 161 -7.66 18.05 -1.91
C ILE A 161 -8.23 18.75 -3.15
N GLU A 162 -8.51 20.04 -3.07
CA GLU A 162 -9.07 20.79 -4.20
C GLU A 162 -8.10 20.84 -5.39
N ALA A 163 -6.81 21.09 -5.13
CA ALA A 163 -5.79 21.08 -6.16
C ALA A 163 -5.64 19.72 -6.86
N SER A 164 -5.85 18.62 -6.13
CA SER A 164 -5.74 17.26 -6.67
C SER A 164 -6.79 16.94 -7.73
N LYS A 165 -7.92 17.63 -7.77
CA LYS A 165 -8.95 17.46 -8.80
C LYS A 165 -8.49 17.85 -10.21
N GLN A 166 -7.37 18.58 -10.32
CA GLN A 166 -6.77 18.97 -11.59
C GLN A 166 -5.63 18.04 -12.04
N ILE A 167 -5.42 16.94 -11.35
CA ILE A 167 -4.36 16.00 -11.69
C ILE A 167 -4.69 15.25 -12.99
N PRO A 168 -3.73 15.08 -13.93
CA PRO A 168 -3.95 14.39 -15.19
C PRO A 168 -4.38 12.92 -15.01
N PHE A 169 -5.21 12.43 -15.92
CA PHE A 169 -5.83 11.10 -15.86
C PHE A 169 -4.83 9.94 -15.66
N GLU A 170 -3.65 10.00 -16.29
CA GLU A 170 -2.62 8.98 -16.09
C GLU A 170 -2.14 8.86 -14.63
N ARG A 171 -2.17 9.96 -13.89
CA ARG A 171 -1.79 9.96 -12.48
C ARG A 171 -2.94 9.45 -11.59
N VAL A 172 -4.18 9.78 -11.94
CA VAL A 172 -5.36 9.22 -11.29
C VAL A 172 -5.36 7.70 -11.45
N LEU A 173 -5.13 7.20 -12.67
CA LEU A 173 -5.05 5.77 -12.94
C LEU A 173 -3.94 5.07 -12.13
N PHE A 174 -2.77 5.70 -12.03
CA PHE A 174 -1.70 5.22 -11.17
C PHE A 174 -2.11 5.24 -9.67
N ALA A 175 -2.80 6.29 -9.24
CA ALA A 175 -3.27 6.47 -7.85
C ALA A 175 -4.24 5.38 -7.39
N LEU A 176 -5.03 4.79 -8.31
CA LEU A 176 -5.95 3.69 -7.99
C LEU A 176 -5.23 2.43 -7.47
N GLY A 177 -3.91 2.31 -7.67
CA GLY A 177 -3.10 1.23 -7.12
C GLY A 177 -3.42 -0.15 -7.70
N ILE A 178 -3.86 -0.23 -8.95
CA ILE A 178 -4.10 -1.51 -9.64
C ILE A 178 -2.78 -2.28 -9.70
N ARG A 179 -2.80 -3.53 -9.25
CA ARG A 179 -1.58 -4.34 -9.18
C ARG A 179 -0.92 -4.43 -10.57
N PHE A 180 0.39 -4.31 -10.62
CA PHE A 180 1.22 -4.26 -11.84
C PHE A 180 1.03 -3.01 -12.73
N VAL A 181 0.10 -2.12 -12.43
CA VAL A 181 -0.08 -0.85 -13.14
C VAL A 181 0.77 0.22 -12.45
N GLY A 182 2.05 0.27 -12.79
CA GLY A 182 2.96 1.32 -12.36
C GLY A 182 2.78 2.62 -13.14
N GLU A 183 3.54 3.66 -12.79
CA GLU A 183 3.48 5.00 -13.41
C GLU A 183 3.59 4.95 -14.96
N THR A 184 4.50 4.14 -15.50
CA THR A 184 4.71 4.01 -16.95
C THR A 184 3.51 3.35 -17.63
N VAL A 185 3.02 2.24 -17.07
CA VAL A 185 1.87 1.51 -17.62
C VAL A 185 0.61 2.36 -17.55
N ALA A 186 0.36 3.05 -16.43
CA ALA A 186 -0.77 3.97 -16.29
C ALA A 186 -0.77 5.06 -17.36
N LYS A 187 0.40 5.64 -17.67
CA LYS A 187 0.55 6.63 -18.73
C LYS A 187 0.24 6.07 -20.12
N LYS A 188 0.65 4.82 -20.40
CA LYS A 188 0.37 4.18 -21.69
C LYS A 188 -1.10 3.79 -21.82
N LEU A 189 -1.71 3.24 -20.79
CA LEU A 189 -3.15 2.98 -20.73
C LEU A 189 -3.97 4.25 -20.91
N ALA A 190 -3.62 5.34 -20.22
CA ALA A 190 -4.31 6.61 -20.35
C ALA A 190 -4.20 7.21 -21.77
N ARG A 191 -3.08 7.02 -22.43
CA ARG A 191 -2.91 7.44 -23.84
C ARG A 191 -3.73 6.60 -24.83
N HIS A 192 -3.82 5.29 -24.58
CA HIS A 192 -4.53 4.34 -25.45
C HIS A 192 -6.05 4.50 -25.30
N PHE A 193 -6.56 4.41 -24.09
CA PHE A 193 -7.99 4.37 -23.80
C PHE A 193 -8.64 5.73 -23.56
N LYS A 194 -7.88 6.77 -23.22
CA LYS A 194 -8.32 8.15 -22.95
C LYS A 194 -9.20 8.36 -21.73
N THR A 195 -10.05 7.41 -21.37
CA THR A 195 -10.99 7.52 -20.25
C THR A 195 -10.98 6.27 -19.38
N ILE A 196 -11.39 6.41 -18.12
CA ILE A 196 -11.55 5.28 -17.19
C ILE A 196 -12.64 4.32 -17.64
N ASP A 197 -13.71 4.84 -18.28
CA ASP A 197 -14.82 4.02 -18.78
C ASP A 197 -14.38 3.12 -19.94
N ALA A 198 -13.53 3.62 -20.82
CA ALA A 198 -12.96 2.82 -21.90
C ALA A 198 -12.08 1.68 -21.34
N ILE A 199 -11.32 1.92 -20.28
CA ILE A 199 -10.54 0.86 -19.60
C ILE A 199 -11.47 -0.12 -18.91
N ALA A 200 -12.49 0.36 -18.18
CA ALA A 200 -13.43 -0.46 -17.44
C ALA A 200 -14.26 -1.39 -18.32
N SER A 201 -14.54 -0.97 -19.57
CA SER A 201 -15.32 -1.75 -20.55
C SER A 201 -14.48 -2.55 -21.53
N ALA A 202 -13.14 -2.44 -21.46
CA ALA A 202 -12.23 -3.10 -22.37
C ALA A 202 -12.22 -4.63 -22.14
N THR A 203 -12.13 -5.40 -23.22
CA THR A 203 -11.87 -6.85 -23.13
C THR A 203 -10.41 -7.13 -22.85
N PHE A 204 -10.10 -8.37 -22.50
CA PHE A 204 -8.72 -8.82 -22.29
C PHE A 204 -7.84 -8.54 -23.55
N GLU A 205 -8.36 -8.86 -24.74
CA GLU A 205 -7.68 -8.67 -26.01
C GLU A 205 -7.42 -7.19 -26.27
N GLN A 206 -8.37 -6.31 -26.01
CA GLN A 206 -8.20 -4.87 -26.14
C GLN A 206 -7.17 -4.30 -25.16
N LEU A 207 -7.10 -4.83 -23.94
CA LEU A 207 -6.10 -4.39 -22.95
C LEU A 207 -4.68 -4.75 -23.38
N ILE A 208 -4.45 -5.94 -23.90
CA ILE A 208 -3.12 -6.35 -24.39
C ILE A 208 -2.65 -5.64 -25.67
N GLU A 209 -3.54 -4.97 -26.42
CA GLU A 209 -3.16 -4.11 -27.53
C GLU A 209 -2.45 -2.82 -27.08
N ALA A 210 -2.63 -2.41 -25.82
CA ALA A 210 -1.93 -1.27 -25.28
C ALA A 210 -0.46 -1.58 -25.01
N ASP A 211 0.41 -0.65 -25.38
CA ASP A 211 1.87 -0.81 -25.26
C ASP A 211 2.30 -1.12 -23.80
N GLU A 212 3.19 -2.09 -23.61
CA GLU A 212 3.67 -2.64 -22.34
C GLU A 212 2.60 -3.31 -21.46
N VAL A 213 1.41 -3.56 -21.97
CA VAL A 213 0.38 -4.32 -21.26
C VAL A 213 0.42 -5.79 -21.67
N GLY A 214 1.05 -6.63 -20.86
CA GLY A 214 1.03 -8.09 -21.04
C GLY A 214 -0.17 -8.72 -20.33
N GLU A 215 -0.35 -10.03 -20.54
CA GLU A 215 -1.46 -10.83 -20.00
C GLU A 215 -1.67 -10.64 -18.49
N LYS A 216 -0.58 -10.63 -17.70
CA LYS A 216 -0.64 -10.47 -16.24
C LYS A 216 -1.20 -9.10 -15.82
N ILE A 217 -0.86 -8.05 -16.58
CA ILE A 217 -1.38 -6.69 -16.33
C ILE A 217 -2.84 -6.60 -16.75
N ALA A 218 -3.18 -7.12 -17.93
CA ALA A 218 -4.56 -7.13 -18.43
C ALA A 218 -5.49 -7.86 -17.46
N GLN A 219 -5.10 -9.05 -17.00
CA GLN A 219 -5.89 -9.79 -16.02
C GLN A 219 -6.06 -9.01 -14.70
N SER A 220 -4.99 -8.39 -14.20
CA SER A 220 -5.05 -7.59 -12.98
C SER A 220 -6.00 -6.38 -13.11
N ILE A 221 -6.07 -5.77 -14.28
CA ILE A 221 -7.02 -4.68 -14.56
C ILE A 221 -8.46 -5.21 -14.54
N LEU A 222 -8.74 -6.31 -15.23
CA LEU A 222 -10.08 -6.91 -15.24
C LEU A 222 -10.53 -7.32 -13.84
N ASP A 223 -9.66 -7.98 -13.09
CA ASP A 223 -9.94 -8.40 -11.71
C ASP A 223 -10.26 -7.20 -10.82
N TRP A 224 -9.51 -6.09 -10.96
CA TRP A 224 -9.73 -4.89 -10.18
C TRP A 224 -11.09 -4.23 -10.48
N PHE A 225 -11.49 -4.14 -11.77
CA PHE A 225 -12.78 -3.59 -12.16
C PHE A 225 -13.96 -4.53 -11.86
N ALA A 226 -13.72 -5.82 -11.68
CA ALA A 226 -14.76 -6.79 -11.28
C ALA A 226 -15.20 -6.65 -9.81
N ILE A 227 -14.41 -5.97 -8.97
CA ILE A 227 -14.69 -5.77 -7.55
C ILE A 227 -15.70 -4.63 -7.37
N ASN A 228 -16.87 -4.93 -6.80
CA ASN A 228 -17.94 -3.94 -6.57
C ASN A 228 -17.49 -2.73 -5.73
N ASP A 229 -16.65 -2.95 -4.71
CA ASP A 229 -16.14 -1.88 -3.87
C ASP A 229 -15.31 -0.88 -4.69
N ASN A 230 -14.49 -1.37 -5.63
CA ASN A 230 -13.69 -0.52 -6.51
C ASN A 230 -14.57 0.30 -7.47
N GLN A 231 -15.65 -0.30 -7.97
CA GLN A 231 -16.63 0.42 -8.80
C GLN A 231 -17.32 1.52 -8.00
N SER A 232 -17.71 1.25 -6.76
CA SER A 232 -18.30 2.25 -5.85
C SER A 232 -17.32 3.39 -5.55
N ILE A 233 -16.05 3.09 -5.33
CA ILE A 233 -15.00 4.09 -5.13
C ILE A 233 -14.86 4.98 -6.36
N LEU A 234 -14.82 4.40 -7.56
CA LEU A 234 -14.74 5.16 -8.83
C LEU A 234 -15.92 6.12 -9.02
N GLU A 235 -17.13 5.64 -8.75
CA GLU A 235 -18.32 6.48 -8.86
C GLU A 235 -18.26 7.67 -7.89
N ARG A 236 -17.84 7.43 -6.64
CA ARG A 236 -17.68 8.52 -5.66
C ARG A 236 -16.57 9.49 -6.06
N LEU A 237 -15.46 9.01 -6.63
CA LEU A 237 -14.39 9.88 -7.14
C LEU A 237 -14.88 10.76 -8.30
N ARG A 238 -15.75 10.26 -9.19
CA ARG A 238 -16.38 11.06 -10.26
C ARG A 238 -17.25 12.19 -9.70
N ILE A 239 -18.00 11.91 -8.63
CA ILE A 239 -18.87 12.90 -7.97
C ILE A 239 -18.02 13.96 -7.24
N GLY A 240 -16.90 13.53 -6.67
CA GLY A 240 -16.00 14.40 -5.92
C GLY A 240 -15.16 15.37 -6.78
N GLY A 241 -15.10 15.16 -8.10
CA GLY A 241 -14.35 15.98 -9.08
C GLY A 241 -13.24 15.21 -9.73
#